data_735a74076683df6e1c7454aa28f61f60
#
_entry.id   735a74076683df6e1c7454aa28f61f60
#
_cell.length_a   1.000
_cell.length_b   1.000
_cell.length_c   1.000
_cell.angle_alpha   90.00
_cell.angle_beta   90.00
_cell.angle_gamma   90.00
#
_symmetry.space_group_name_H-M   'P 1'
#
loop_
_entity.id
_entity.type
_entity.pdbx_description
1 polymer ?
#
loop_
_entity_poly.entity_id
_entity_poly.type
_entity_poly.pdbx_seq_one_letter_code
_entity_poly.pdbx_strand_id
1 'polypeptide(L)'
;GEQFHKPVVATCDVHFLDPEDEVYRRIIMAGRGFDDADDQAPLYLHTTEEMLEEFSYLGSDKAEEIVITNTNMIADMIETIAPVRPDKCPPVIPDSDKTLTEICYNRAHEIYGPDLPQIVEARLEKELNSIIKNGFAVMYIIAQKLVWKSVEDGYLVGSRGSVGSSFVATMAGITEVNPLSPHYYCSKCHYVDFDSDEVKAYAGKAGIDMPDKVCPVCGEKLHKDGFDIPFETFLGFKGDKEPDIDLNFSGEYQSNVHRYTCLLYTSPSPRDS
;
A
#
# COMPACT_ATOMS: atom_id res chain seq x y z
N GLY A 1 36.96 -17.33 -17.16
CA GLY A 1 36.64 -18.66 -16.66
C GLY A 1 37.85 -19.40 -16.15
N GLU A 2 38.82 -19.66 -16.98
CA GLU A 2 40.00 -20.51 -16.68
C GLU A 2 40.76 -20.04 -15.43
N GLN A 3 41.05 -18.74 -15.33
CA GLN A 3 41.78 -18.15 -14.18
C GLN A 3 41.07 -18.38 -12.83
N PHE A 4 39.73 -18.42 -12.84
CA PHE A 4 38.92 -18.56 -11.63
C PHE A 4 38.25 -19.93 -11.49
N HIS A 5 38.55 -20.85 -12.40
CA HIS A 5 37.92 -22.18 -12.47
C HIS A 5 36.38 -22.10 -12.45
N LYS A 6 35.83 -21.16 -13.22
CA LYS A 6 34.40 -20.97 -13.37
C LYS A 6 33.95 -21.24 -14.81
N PRO A 7 32.78 -21.87 -14.99
CA PRO A 7 32.23 -22.03 -16.34
C PRO A 7 31.96 -20.65 -16.96
N VAL A 8 32.17 -20.55 -18.25
CA VAL A 8 31.80 -19.37 -19.05
C VAL A 8 30.65 -19.78 -19.96
N VAL A 9 29.65 -18.90 -20.08
CA VAL A 9 28.51 -19.09 -20.97
C VAL A 9 28.39 -17.92 -21.91
N ALA A 10 27.90 -18.19 -23.11
CA ALA A 10 27.50 -17.16 -24.08
C ALA A 10 26.03 -16.80 -23.84
N THR A 11 25.72 -15.51 -23.81
CA THR A 11 24.38 -14.99 -23.74
C THR A 11 24.17 -13.90 -24.78
N CYS A 12 22.97 -13.74 -25.33
CA CYS A 12 22.68 -12.70 -26.32
C CYS A 12 22.04 -11.45 -25.71
N ASP A 13 21.83 -11.41 -24.38
CA ASP A 13 21.25 -10.24 -23.70
C ASP A 13 19.99 -9.68 -24.40
N VAL A 14 19.01 -10.54 -24.66
CA VAL A 14 17.85 -10.26 -25.50
C VAL A 14 17.01 -9.09 -24.96
N HIS A 15 16.84 -8.07 -25.78
CA HIS A 15 15.98 -6.92 -25.52
C HIS A 15 14.83 -6.78 -26.52
N PHE A 16 14.92 -7.44 -27.68
CA PHE A 16 13.89 -7.47 -28.72
C PHE A 16 13.97 -8.78 -29.51
N LEU A 17 12.94 -9.10 -30.28
CA LEU A 17 12.84 -10.40 -30.95
C LEU A 17 13.58 -10.44 -32.29
N ASP A 18 13.25 -9.53 -33.18
CA ASP A 18 13.80 -9.50 -34.54
C ASP A 18 14.77 -8.34 -34.69
N PRO A 19 15.80 -8.47 -35.57
CA PRO A 19 16.80 -7.41 -35.78
C PRO A 19 16.20 -6.04 -36.08
N GLU A 20 15.07 -5.99 -36.79
CA GLU A 20 14.35 -4.78 -37.18
C GLU A 20 13.70 -4.06 -35.98
N ASP A 21 13.48 -4.74 -34.88
CA ASP A 21 12.89 -4.18 -33.66
C ASP A 21 13.84 -3.25 -32.87
N GLU A 22 15.10 -3.24 -33.24
CA GLU A 22 16.13 -2.33 -32.69
C GLU A 22 15.65 -0.86 -32.68
N VAL A 23 14.94 -0.44 -33.74
CA VAL A 23 14.42 0.92 -33.86
C VAL A 23 13.50 1.31 -32.67
N TYR A 24 12.71 0.39 -32.15
CA TYR A 24 11.81 0.68 -31.02
C TYR A 24 12.61 0.90 -29.72
N ARG A 25 13.65 0.10 -29.49
CA ARG A 25 14.56 0.28 -28.38
C ARG A 25 15.27 1.62 -28.45
N ARG A 26 15.78 2.01 -29.61
CA ARG A 26 16.42 3.30 -29.88
C ARG A 26 15.50 4.47 -29.54
N ILE A 27 14.24 4.43 -30.01
CA ILE A 27 13.23 5.46 -29.70
C ILE A 27 13.00 5.59 -28.19
N ILE A 28 12.86 4.47 -27.49
CA ILE A 28 12.65 4.47 -26.04
C ILE A 28 13.87 5.04 -25.30
N MET A 29 15.08 4.66 -25.69
CA MET A 29 16.30 5.15 -25.08
C MET A 29 16.48 6.65 -25.31
N ALA A 30 16.29 7.12 -26.55
CA ALA A 30 16.34 8.54 -26.88
C ALA A 30 15.30 9.36 -26.11
N GLY A 31 14.07 8.83 -25.99
CA GLY A 31 13.00 9.45 -25.20
C GLY A 31 13.30 9.54 -23.70
N ARG A 32 14.21 8.71 -23.17
CA ARG A 32 14.71 8.76 -21.79
C ARG A 32 15.99 9.58 -21.62
N GLY A 33 16.51 10.15 -22.68
CA GLY A 33 17.70 11.01 -22.67
C GLY A 33 19.04 10.25 -22.62
N PHE A 34 19.09 9.02 -23.12
CA PHE A 34 20.35 8.29 -23.29
C PHE A 34 21.11 8.84 -24.51
N ASP A 35 22.36 9.26 -24.30
CA ASP A 35 23.19 9.86 -25.35
C ASP A 35 23.68 8.83 -26.38
N ASP A 36 23.74 7.55 -26.01
CA ASP A 36 24.17 6.40 -26.82
C ASP A 36 23.00 5.65 -27.48
N ALA A 37 21.83 6.28 -27.56
CA ALA A 37 20.63 5.64 -28.12
C ALA A 37 20.80 5.14 -29.56
N ASP A 38 21.65 5.80 -30.37
CA ASP A 38 21.93 5.43 -31.75
C ASP A 38 23.04 4.38 -31.90
N ASP A 39 23.74 4.02 -30.82
CA ASP A 39 24.78 2.98 -30.81
C ASP A 39 24.23 1.69 -30.20
N GLN A 40 23.49 0.92 -31.01
CA GLN A 40 22.82 -0.29 -30.56
C GLN A 40 23.66 -1.55 -30.85
N ALA A 41 23.84 -2.36 -29.82
CA ALA A 41 24.35 -3.72 -29.97
C ALA A 41 23.26 -4.65 -30.56
N PRO A 42 23.62 -5.79 -31.17
CA PRO A 42 22.68 -6.74 -31.74
C PRO A 42 21.98 -7.57 -30.64
N LEU A 43 21.08 -6.94 -29.91
CA LEU A 43 20.39 -7.49 -28.72
C LEU A 43 19.06 -8.20 -29.07
N TYR A 44 18.95 -8.77 -30.26
CA TYR A 44 17.80 -9.57 -30.64
C TYR A 44 17.95 -11.03 -30.21
N LEU A 45 16.88 -11.80 -30.30
CA LEU A 45 16.89 -13.23 -29.95
C LEU A 45 17.65 -14.01 -31.02
N HIS A 46 18.82 -14.51 -30.66
CA HIS A 46 19.61 -15.37 -31.52
C HIS A 46 19.20 -16.85 -31.38
N THR A 47 19.18 -17.57 -32.50
CA THR A 47 19.13 -19.04 -32.50
C THR A 47 20.43 -19.62 -32.03
N THR A 48 20.47 -20.94 -31.76
CA THR A 48 21.71 -21.63 -31.38
C THR A 48 22.77 -21.54 -32.48
N GLU A 49 22.33 -21.64 -33.72
CA GLU A 49 23.22 -21.56 -34.90
C GLU A 49 23.83 -20.17 -35.02
N GLU A 50 23.05 -19.12 -34.88
CA GLU A 50 23.53 -17.74 -34.88
C GLU A 50 24.51 -17.48 -33.73
N MET A 51 24.22 -17.99 -32.53
CA MET A 51 25.15 -17.89 -31.40
C MET A 51 26.46 -18.62 -31.64
N LEU A 52 26.45 -19.81 -32.26
CA LEU A 52 27.67 -20.52 -32.64
C LEU A 52 28.48 -19.75 -33.68
N GLU A 53 27.81 -19.07 -34.63
CA GLU A 53 28.49 -18.25 -35.63
C GLU A 53 29.11 -17.00 -34.99
N GLU A 54 28.39 -16.29 -34.13
CA GLU A 54 28.90 -15.13 -33.38
C GLU A 54 30.17 -15.45 -32.59
N PHE A 55 30.22 -16.62 -31.95
CA PHE A 55 31.39 -17.05 -31.18
C PHE A 55 32.42 -17.89 -31.94
N SER A 56 32.29 -17.99 -33.27
CA SER A 56 33.18 -18.78 -34.13
C SER A 56 34.67 -18.37 -34.05
N TYR A 57 34.92 -17.11 -33.67
CA TYR A 57 36.30 -16.60 -33.49
C TYR A 57 37.06 -17.30 -32.36
N LEU A 58 36.40 -18.04 -31.47
CA LEU A 58 37.01 -18.85 -30.42
C LEU A 58 37.43 -20.26 -30.89
N GLY A 59 37.02 -20.65 -32.11
CA GLY A 59 37.10 -22.01 -32.62
C GLY A 59 35.86 -22.83 -32.25
N SER A 60 35.54 -23.85 -33.08
CA SER A 60 34.30 -24.63 -32.97
C SER A 60 34.10 -25.27 -31.60
N ASP A 61 35.12 -25.89 -31.05
CA ASP A 61 35.02 -26.63 -29.78
C ASP A 61 34.71 -25.69 -28.59
N LYS A 62 35.37 -24.51 -28.61
CA LYS A 62 35.14 -23.51 -27.54
C LYS A 62 33.80 -22.81 -27.70
N ALA A 63 33.35 -22.53 -28.91
CA ALA A 63 32.04 -21.98 -29.18
C ALA A 63 30.96 -22.97 -28.71
N GLU A 64 31.05 -24.26 -29.05
CA GLU A 64 30.12 -25.28 -28.57
C GLU A 64 30.14 -25.42 -27.05
N GLU A 65 31.32 -25.38 -26.42
CA GLU A 65 31.43 -25.40 -24.95
C GLU A 65 30.61 -24.27 -24.28
N ILE A 66 30.76 -23.01 -24.72
CA ILE A 66 30.18 -21.88 -24.06
C ILE A 66 28.72 -21.62 -24.46
N VAL A 67 28.32 -21.97 -25.69
CA VAL A 67 26.95 -21.76 -26.19
C VAL A 67 26.02 -22.89 -25.79
N ILE A 68 26.48 -24.13 -25.83
CA ILE A 68 25.62 -25.31 -25.64
C ILE A 68 25.95 -26.03 -24.33
N THR A 69 27.18 -26.49 -24.16
CA THR A 69 27.54 -27.38 -23.05
C THR A 69 27.39 -26.68 -21.70
N ASN A 70 28.00 -25.53 -21.53
CA ASN A 70 28.01 -24.82 -20.25
C ASN A 70 26.66 -24.19 -19.93
N THR A 71 25.90 -23.75 -20.92
CA THR A 71 24.53 -23.20 -20.70
C THR A 71 23.60 -24.31 -20.21
N ASN A 72 23.61 -25.49 -20.80
CA ASN A 72 22.84 -26.64 -20.32
C ASN A 72 23.30 -27.09 -18.93
N MET A 73 24.61 -27.18 -18.70
CA MET A 73 25.15 -27.53 -17.38
C MET A 73 24.65 -26.57 -16.29
N ILE A 74 24.64 -25.27 -16.53
CA ILE A 74 24.13 -24.31 -15.57
C ILE A 74 22.60 -24.47 -15.38
N ALA A 75 21.86 -24.71 -16.47
CA ALA A 75 20.41 -24.96 -16.36
C ALA A 75 20.12 -26.21 -15.51
N ASP A 76 20.91 -27.28 -15.67
CA ASP A 76 20.77 -28.50 -14.85
C ASP A 76 21.15 -28.33 -13.37
N MET A 77 21.94 -27.30 -13.06
CA MET A 77 22.29 -26.95 -11.67
C MET A 77 21.17 -26.19 -10.94
N ILE A 78 20.17 -25.68 -11.65
CA ILE A 78 19.09 -24.87 -11.09
C ILE A 78 18.07 -25.78 -10.42
N GLU A 79 17.83 -25.54 -9.15
CA GLU A 79 16.80 -26.20 -8.37
C GLU A 79 15.50 -25.39 -8.32
N THR A 80 14.39 -26.08 -8.18
CA THR A 80 13.11 -25.41 -7.92
C THR A 80 13.11 -24.86 -6.49
N ILE A 81 13.05 -23.56 -6.37
CA ILE A 81 12.98 -22.86 -5.07
C ILE A 81 11.72 -22.00 -4.96
N ALA A 82 11.26 -21.79 -3.74
CA ALA A 82 10.27 -20.78 -3.43
C ALA A 82 10.99 -19.55 -2.90
N PRO A 83 11.23 -18.50 -3.71
CA PRO A 83 12.02 -17.33 -3.30
C PRO A 83 11.31 -16.49 -2.22
N VAL A 84 10.00 -16.61 -2.14
CA VAL A 84 9.17 -15.95 -1.11
C VAL A 84 8.57 -17.04 -0.24
N ARG A 85 8.65 -16.86 1.09
CA ARG A 85 8.02 -17.79 2.05
C ARG A 85 6.51 -17.81 1.82
N PRO A 86 5.86 -19.00 1.85
CA PRO A 86 4.41 -19.10 1.70
C PRO A 86 3.66 -18.48 2.88
N ASP A 87 4.27 -18.48 4.06
CA ASP A 87 3.66 -17.98 5.28
C ASP A 87 3.77 -16.46 5.37
N LYS A 88 2.67 -15.81 5.70
CA LYS A 88 2.63 -14.39 6.01
C LYS A 88 3.26 -14.16 7.39
N CYS A 89 4.10 -13.14 7.48
CA CYS A 89 4.80 -12.77 8.71
C CYS A 89 4.45 -11.33 9.10
N PRO A 90 3.21 -11.07 9.55
CA PRO A 90 2.85 -9.73 10.02
C PRO A 90 3.73 -9.35 11.21
N PRO A 91 4.09 -8.06 11.36
CA PRO A 91 4.82 -7.61 12.53
C PRO A 91 3.97 -7.78 13.80
N VAL A 92 4.63 -7.92 14.94
CA VAL A 92 3.96 -8.01 16.24
C VAL A 92 4.25 -6.74 17.03
N ILE A 93 3.21 -5.96 17.28
CA ILE A 93 3.26 -4.81 18.19
C ILE A 93 2.43 -5.19 19.43
N PRO A 94 3.04 -5.27 20.62
CA PRO A 94 2.32 -5.61 21.84
C PRO A 94 1.09 -4.72 22.06
N ASP A 95 0.02 -5.30 22.59
CA ASP A 95 -1.22 -4.62 22.96
C ASP A 95 -1.92 -3.85 21.81
N SER A 96 -1.65 -4.20 20.53
CA SER A 96 -2.25 -3.53 19.37
C SER A 96 -3.77 -3.51 19.42
N ASP A 97 -4.40 -4.63 19.82
CA ASP A 97 -5.86 -4.78 19.92
C ASP A 97 -6.45 -3.80 20.94
N LYS A 98 -5.86 -3.76 22.12
CA LYS A 98 -6.25 -2.88 23.20
C LYS A 98 -6.02 -1.41 22.85
N THR A 99 -4.83 -1.11 22.33
CA THR A 99 -4.45 0.26 21.94
C THR A 99 -5.37 0.81 20.86
N LEU A 100 -5.68 0.02 19.82
CA LEU A 100 -6.60 0.43 18.76
C LEU A 100 -7.99 0.70 19.31
N THR A 101 -8.49 -0.19 20.17
CA THR A 101 -9.79 -0.03 20.82
C THR A 101 -9.85 1.25 21.64
N GLU A 102 -8.86 1.51 22.49
CA GLU A 102 -8.78 2.71 23.33
C GLU A 102 -8.71 3.99 22.49
N ILE A 103 -7.91 4.03 21.44
CA ILE A 103 -7.82 5.18 20.51
C ILE A 103 -9.20 5.48 19.92
N CYS A 104 -9.87 4.46 19.38
CA CYS A 104 -11.14 4.63 18.70
C CYS A 104 -12.26 5.10 19.64
N TYR A 105 -12.40 4.48 20.81
CA TYR A 105 -13.43 4.89 21.78
C TYR A 105 -13.15 6.28 22.36
N ASN A 106 -11.90 6.59 22.68
CA ASN A 106 -11.54 7.93 23.17
C ASN A 106 -11.91 9.01 22.13
N ARG A 107 -11.59 8.76 20.86
CA ARG A 107 -11.93 9.70 19.79
C ARG A 107 -13.44 9.79 19.54
N ALA A 108 -14.16 8.68 19.61
CA ALA A 108 -15.61 8.67 19.48
C ALA A 108 -16.28 9.46 20.62
N HIS A 109 -15.84 9.28 21.86
CA HIS A 109 -16.35 10.05 23.01
C HIS A 109 -15.98 11.54 22.92
N GLU A 110 -14.83 11.89 22.38
CA GLU A 110 -14.45 13.28 22.13
C GLU A 110 -15.42 13.98 21.15
N ILE A 111 -15.85 13.26 20.11
CA ILE A 111 -16.73 13.80 19.07
C ILE A 111 -18.20 13.74 19.48
N TYR A 112 -18.68 12.58 19.93
CA TYR A 112 -20.10 12.28 20.14
C TYR A 112 -20.55 12.33 21.60
N GLY A 113 -19.63 12.50 22.55
CA GLY A 113 -19.91 12.61 23.97
C GLY A 113 -19.81 11.30 24.75
N PRO A 114 -20.07 11.35 26.08
CA PRO A 114 -19.90 10.20 26.96
C PRO A 114 -20.88 9.05 26.65
N ASP A 115 -22.09 9.38 26.20
CA ASP A 115 -23.12 8.41 25.80
C ASP A 115 -23.12 8.34 24.25
N LEU A 116 -22.48 7.33 23.70
CA LEU A 116 -22.36 7.20 22.24
C LEU A 116 -23.73 6.90 21.61
N PRO A 117 -24.07 7.54 20.47
CA PRO A 117 -25.23 7.14 19.69
C PRO A 117 -25.12 5.65 19.28
N GLN A 118 -26.23 4.94 19.31
CA GLN A 118 -26.28 3.51 19.01
C GLN A 118 -25.63 3.15 17.65
N ILE A 119 -25.82 4.00 16.64
CA ILE A 119 -25.24 3.81 15.32
C ILE A 119 -23.71 3.87 15.34
N VAL A 120 -23.13 4.76 16.16
CA VAL A 120 -21.68 4.92 16.36
C VAL A 120 -21.11 3.71 17.09
N GLU A 121 -21.72 3.35 18.22
CA GLU A 121 -21.28 2.21 19.05
C GLU A 121 -21.36 0.89 18.28
N ALA A 122 -22.50 0.60 17.66
CA ALA A 122 -22.68 -0.62 16.89
C ALA A 122 -21.71 -0.74 15.71
N ARG A 123 -21.37 0.39 15.05
CA ARG A 123 -20.38 0.40 13.98
C ARG A 123 -18.97 0.14 14.49
N LEU A 124 -18.56 0.76 15.60
CA LEU A 124 -17.27 0.51 16.24
C LEU A 124 -17.13 -0.94 16.68
N GLU A 125 -18.12 -1.48 17.40
CA GLU A 125 -18.10 -2.86 17.85
C GLU A 125 -17.98 -3.85 16.68
N LYS A 126 -18.78 -3.67 15.63
CA LYS A 126 -18.75 -4.52 14.43
C LYS A 126 -17.38 -4.53 13.80
N GLU A 127 -16.79 -3.35 13.57
CA GLU A 127 -15.50 -3.22 12.89
C GLU A 127 -14.34 -3.71 13.77
N LEU A 128 -14.25 -3.28 15.03
CA LEU A 128 -13.21 -3.71 15.96
C LEU A 128 -13.22 -5.23 16.16
N ASN A 129 -14.38 -5.84 16.35
CA ASN A 129 -14.49 -7.29 16.47
C ASN A 129 -13.95 -8.01 15.23
N SER A 130 -14.26 -7.52 14.03
CA SER A 130 -13.75 -8.10 12.77
C SER A 130 -12.24 -7.92 12.66
N ILE A 131 -11.71 -6.72 12.90
CA ILE A 131 -10.30 -6.39 12.80
C ILE A 131 -9.46 -7.21 13.80
N ILE A 132 -9.89 -7.27 15.06
CA ILE A 132 -9.17 -7.98 16.13
C ILE A 132 -9.21 -9.50 15.91
N LYS A 133 -10.39 -10.06 15.59
CA LYS A 133 -10.55 -11.49 15.35
C LYS A 133 -9.64 -12.00 14.22
N ASN A 134 -9.40 -11.20 13.21
CA ASN A 134 -8.57 -11.54 12.06
C ASN A 134 -7.09 -11.12 12.23
N GLY A 135 -6.71 -10.54 13.37
CA GLY A 135 -5.33 -10.15 13.67
C GLY A 135 -4.85 -8.91 12.88
N PHE A 136 -5.77 -8.07 12.43
CA PHE A 136 -5.43 -6.90 11.60
C PHE A 136 -5.14 -5.62 12.41
N ALA A 137 -5.34 -5.62 13.72
CA ALA A 137 -5.15 -4.43 14.56
C ALA A 137 -3.74 -3.83 14.44
N VAL A 138 -2.71 -4.67 14.31
CA VAL A 138 -1.33 -4.21 14.14
C VAL A 138 -1.16 -3.36 12.88
N MET A 139 -1.85 -3.67 11.78
CA MET A 139 -1.78 -2.91 10.53
C MET A 139 -2.40 -1.52 10.69
N TYR A 140 -3.53 -1.43 11.41
CA TYR A 140 -4.15 -0.16 11.77
C TYR A 140 -3.24 0.69 12.67
N ILE A 141 -2.60 0.08 13.67
CA ILE A 141 -1.66 0.79 14.54
C ILE A 141 -0.43 1.30 13.78
N ILE A 142 0.10 0.53 12.84
CA ILE A 142 1.19 1.00 11.98
C ILE A 142 0.73 2.19 11.14
N ALA A 143 -0.39 2.07 10.43
CA ALA A 143 -0.93 3.15 9.62
C ALA A 143 -1.19 4.42 10.45
N GLN A 144 -1.82 4.28 11.61
CA GLN A 144 -2.05 5.38 12.57
C GLN A 144 -0.73 6.08 12.96
N LYS A 145 0.29 5.32 13.36
CA LYS A 145 1.59 5.87 13.76
C LYS A 145 2.28 6.62 12.62
N LEU A 146 2.20 6.09 11.39
CA LEU A 146 2.77 6.73 10.21
C LEU A 146 2.07 8.07 9.90
N VAL A 147 0.74 8.09 9.92
CA VAL A 147 -0.05 9.31 9.69
C VAL A 147 0.24 10.34 10.76
N TRP A 148 0.15 9.96 12.03
CA TRP A 148 0.34 10.89 13.14
C TRP A 148 1.76 11.47 13.14
N LYS A 149 2.79 10.63 12.91
CA LYS A 149 4.17 11.10 12.83
C LYS A 149 4.36 12.12 11.69
N SER A 150 3.79 11.88 10.52
CA SER A 150 3.87 12.82 9.41
C SER A 150 3.19 14.16 9.74
N VAL A 151 2.00 14.11 10.36
CA VAL A 151 1.24 15.32 10.75
C VAL A 151 1.98 16.09 11.88
N GLU A 152 2.55 15.40 12.87
CA GLU A 152 3.38 16.03 13.91
C GLU A 152 4.58 16.75 13.32
N ASP A 153 5.20 16.21 12.29
CA ASP A 153 6.34 16.83 11.59
C ASP A 153 5.90 17.91 10.59
N GLY A 154 4.59 18.24 10.52
CA GLY A 154 4.03 19.32 9.70
C GLY A 154 3.65 18.96 8.27
N TYR A 155 3.58 17.66 7.94
CA TYR A 155 3.23 17.18 6.60
C TYR A 155 1.87 16.50 6.58
N LEU A 156 0.99 16.97 5.69
CA LEU A 156 -0.33 16.38 5.51
C LEU A 156 -0.23 14.98 4.87
N VAL A 157 -1.19 14.12 5.23
CA VAL A 157 -1.36 12.79 4.68
C VAL A 157 -2.78 12.66 4.16
N GLY A 158 -2.95 12.12 2.96
CA GLY A 158 -4.24 11.76 2.40
C GLY A 158 -4.42 10.25 2.36
N SER A 159 -5.58 9.74 2.68
CA SER A 159 -5.93 8.35 2.44
C SER A 159 -6.53 8.18 1.04
N ARG A 160 -6.40 6.97 0.48
CA ARG A 160 -6.95 6.62 -0.82
C ARG A 160 -7.58 5.23 -0.77
N GLY A 161 -8.55 4.99 -1.66
CA GLY A 161 -9.17 3.67 -1.83
C GLY A 161 -10.17 3.31 -0.75
N SER A 162 -10.28 2.01 -0.47
CA SER A 162 -11.35 1.45 0.36
C SER A 162 -11.21 1.72 1.87
N VAL A 163 -10.07 2.23 2.34
CA VAL A 163 -9.87 2.56 3.77
C VAL A 163 -10.88 3.57 4.31
N GLY A 164 -11.38 4.47 3.45
CA GLY A 164 -12.44 5.43 3.79
C GLY A 164 -13.80 4.79 4.15
N SER A 165 -13.97 3.48 3.99
CA SER A 165 -15.15 2.75 4.44
C SER A 165 -15.01 2.15 5.85
N SER A 166 -13.86 2.32 6.51
CA SER A 166 -13.64 1.88 7.89
C SER A 166 -13.79 3.02 8.88
N PHE A 167 -14.80 2.95 9.73
CA PHE A 167 -15.01 3.91 10.81
C PHE A 167 -13.93 3.82 11.89
N VAL A 168 -13.38 2.63 12.12
CA VAL A 168 -12.19 2.44 12.95
C VAL A 168 -11.00 3.22 12.40
N ALA A 169 -10.80 3.22 11.07
CA ALA A 169 -9.73 4.02 10.46
C ALA A 169 -9.95 5.52 10.65
N THR A 170 -11.21 5.99 10.58
CA THR A 170 -11.58 7.39 10.88
C THR A 170 -11.28 7.74 12.34
N MET A 171 -11.72 6.92 13.27
CA MET A 171 -11.52 7.16 14.71
C MET A 171 -10.04 7.03 15.11
N ALA A 172 -9.28 6.18 14.44
CA ALA A 172 -7.82 6.10 14.63
C ALA A 172 -7.03 7.24 13.97
N GLY A 173 -7.69 8.14 13.23
CA GLY A 173 -7.03 9.24 12.52
C GLY A 173 -6.17 8.80 11.35
N ILE A 174 -6.51 7.68 10.72
CA ILE A 174 -5.85 7.17 9.50
C ILE A 174 -6.45 7.83 8.25
N THR A 175 -7.77 8.06 8.28
CA THR A 175 -8.52 8.73 7.21
C THR A 175 -9.43 9.82 7.78
N GLU A 176 -9.70 10.84 6.98
CA GLU A 176 -10.67 11.88 7.30
C GLU A 176 -12.09 11.55 6.83
N VAL A 177 -12.24 10.47 6.05
CA VAL A 177 -13.56 10.05 5.56
C VAL A 177 -14.33 9.35 6.67
N ASN A 178 -15.53 9.87 7.00
CA ASN A 178 -16.45 9.26 7.96
C ASN A 178 -17.49 8.41 7.21
N PRO A 179 -17.43 7.07 7.29
CA PRO A 179 -18.34 6.19 6.55
C PRO A 179 -19.73 6.04 7.15
N LEU A 180 -20.02 6.66 8.28
CA LEU A 180 -21.36 6.65 8.85
C LEU A 180 -22.36 7.33 7.91
N SER A 181 -23.65 7.11 8.14
CA SER A 181 -24.70 7.86 7.46
C SER A 181 -24.55 9.37 7.71
N PRO A 182 -25.06 10.23 6.80
CA PRO A 182 -25.07 11.67 6.99
C PRO A 182 -25.63 12.07 8.35
N HIS A 183 -24.97 13.00 9.03
CA HIS A 183 -25.40 13.47 10.33
C HIS A 183 -24.83 14.85 10.68
N TYR A 184 -25.47 15.50 11.63
CA TYR A 184 -24.91 16.66 12.29
C TYR A 184 -24.33 16.29 13.65
N TYR A 185 -23.26 16.94 14.06
CA TYR A 185 -22.76 16.87 15.43
C TYR A 185 -22.25 18.22 15.91
N CYS A 186 -22.31 18.45 17.24
CA CYS A 186 -21.82 19.65 17.89
C CYS A 186 -20.53 19.33 18.68
N SER A 187 -19.41 19.94 18.32
CA SER A 187 -18.13 19.78 19.03
C SER A 187 -18.14 20.34 20.48
N LYS A 188 -19.13 21.20 20.84
CA LYS A 188 -19.20 21.85 22.14
C LYS A 188 -20.05 21.11 23.15
N CYS A 189 -21.23 20.64 22.75
CA CYS A 189 -22.18 20.02 23.66
C CYS A 189 -22.55 18.58 23.31
N HIS A 190 -21.90 18.03 22.29
CA HIS A 190 -22.08 16.66 21.78
C HIS A 190 -23.53 16.34 21.34
N TYR A 191 -24.31 17.38 20.98
CA TYR A 191 -25.58 17.14 20.31
C TYR A 191 -25.32 16.45 18.98
N VAL A 192 -26.12 15.42 18.67
CA VAL A 192 -26.01 14.62 17.43
C VAL A 192 -27.39 14.45 16.82
N ASP A 193 -27.49 14.49 15.51
CA ASP A 193 -28.71 14.26 14.74
C ASP A 193 -28.46 13.33 13.56
N PHE A 194 -28.91 12.09 13.67
CA PHE A 194 -28.95 11.08 12.61
C PHE A 194 -30.36 10.87 12.05
N ASP A 195 -31.41 11.42 12.71
CA ASP A 195 -32.77 10.92 12.53
C ASP A 195 -33.74 11.94 11.98
N SER A 196 -33.42 13.23 11.96
CA SER A 196 -34.34 14.24 11.41
C SER A 196 -34.66 13.97 9.93
N ASP A 197 -35.83 14.40 9.48
CA ASP A 197 -36.26 14.25 8.09
C ASP A 197 -35.29 14.90 7.11
N GLU A 198 -34.65 16.01 7.53
CA GLU A 198 -33.62 16.68 6.73
C GLU A 198 -32.39 15.81 6.55
N VAL A 199 -31.88 15.16 7.60
CA VAL A 199 -30.76 14.22 7.54
C VAL A 199 -31.11 13.01 6.68
N LYS A 200 -32.28 12.42 6.88
CA LYS A 200 -32.79 11.27 6.09
C LYS A 200 -32.91 11.56 4.60
N ALA A 201 -33.15 12.80 4.20
CA ALA A 201 -33.18 13.21 2.79
C ALA A 201 -31.78 13.12 2.10
N TYR A 202 -30.73 12.98 2.89
CA TYR A 202 -29.35 12.80 2.41
C TYR A 202 -28.84 11.37 2.51
N ALA A 203 -29.66 10.40 2.84
CA ALA A 203 -29.28 9.00 2.80
C ALA A 203 -28.67 8.62 1.43
N GLY A 204 -27.50 7.96 1.44
CA GLY A 204 -26.73 7.65 0.24
C GLY A 204 -26.03 8.82 -0.46
N LYS A 205 -25.99 9.99 0.20
CA LYS A 205 -25.28 11.19 -0.27
C LYS A 205 -24.21 11.60 0.75
N ALA A 206 -23.42 12.63 0.41
CA ALA A 206 -22.43 13.17 1.32
C ALA A 206 -23.07 14.10 2.36
N GLY A 207 -22.80 13.86 3.65
CA GLY A 207 -23.32 14.70 4.74
C GLY A 207 -22.81 16.13 4.68
N ILE A 208 -21.61 16.36 4.12
CA ILE A 208 -21.05 17.72 3.96
C ILE A 208 -21.92 18.62 3.08
N ASP A 209 -22.74 18.04 2.20
CA ASP A 209 -23.64 18.77 1.32
C ASP A 209 -24.96 19.20 2.02
N MET A 210 -25.19 18.77 3.27
CA MET A 210 -26.33 19.19 4.05
C MET A 210 -26.28 20.70 4.32
N PRO A 211 -27.43 21.38 4.54
CA PRO A 211 -27.49 22.80 4.88
C PRO A 211 -26.72 23.13 6.16
N ASP A 212 -26.15 24.32 6.24
CA ASP A 212 -25.56 24.81 7.49
C ASP A 212 -26.61 25.03 8.55
N LYS A 213 -26.38 24.57 9.78
CA LYS A 213 -27.25 24.67 10.93
C LYS A 213 -26.52 25.11 12.18
N VAL A 214 -27.28 25.66 13.13
CA VAL A 214 -26.82 25.91 14.48
C VAL A 214 -27.37 24.86 15.44
N CYS A 215 -26.60 24.54 16.45
CA CYS A 215 -26.96 23.56 17.45
C CYS A 215 -28.22 24.05 18.24
N PRO A 216 -29.30 23.25 18.33
CA PRO A 216 -30.49 23.62 19.03
C PRO A 216 -30.30 23.71 20.55
N VAL A 217 -29.20 23.12 21.07
CA VAL A 217 -28.89 23.08 22.50
C VAL A 217 -28.03 24.25 22.93
N CYS A 218 -26.96 24.57 22.23
CA CYS A 218 -25.95 25.55 22.64
C CYS A 218 -25.75 26.72 21.67
N GLY A 219 -26.41 26.71 20.50
CA GLY A 219 -26.30 27.76 19.48
C GLY A 219 -24.99 27.76 18.66
N GLU A 220 -24.09 26.83 18.90
CA GLU A 220 -22.84 26.68 18.12
C GLU A 220 -23.13 26.18 16.70
N LYS A 221 -22.26 26.48 15.72
CA LYS A 221 -22.37 25.92 14.36
C LYS A 221 -22.21 24.40 14.43
N LEU A 222 -23.14 23.66 13.84
CA LEU A 222 -23.04 22.21 13.73
C LEU A 222 -22.01 21.81 12.65
N HIS A 223 -21.28 20.75 12.94
CA HIS A 223 -20.51 20.03 11.93
C HIS A 223 -21.44 19.11 11.13
N LYS A 224 -21.11 18.93 9.86
CA LYS A 224 -21.82 18.08 8.89
C LYS A 224 -20.86 17.01 8.44
N ASP A 225 -21.24 15.73 8.54
CA ASP A 225 -20.35 14.62 8.23
C ASP A 225 -21.15 13.40 7.76
N GLY A 226 -20.42 12.35 7.35
CA GLY A 226 -20.97 11.07 6.92
C GLY A 226 -21.09 10.93 5.40
N PHE A 227 -20.60 9.78 4.89
CA PHE A 227 -20.59 9.47 3.46
C PHE A 227 -21.39 8.20 3.12
N ASP A 228 -22.04 7.58 4.14
CA ASP A 228 -22.89 6.40 4.00
C ASP A 228 -22.21 5.22 3.27
N ILE A 229 -21.01 4.86 3.71
CA ILE A 229 -20.19 3.82 3.07
C ILE A 229 -20.23 2.52 3.88
N PRO A 230 -20.63 1.37 3.29
CA PRO A 230 -20.62 0.09 3.99
C PRO A 230 -19.20 -0.39 4.32
N PHE A 231 -19.00 -0.94 5.53
CA PHE A 231 -17.71 -1.52 5.94
C PHE A 231 -17.26 -2.69 5.06
N GLU A 232 -18.20 -3.42 4.50
CA GLU A 232 -17.97 -4.53 3.59
C GLU A 232 -17.15 -4.14 2.34
N THR A 233 -17.13 -2.86 1.98
CA THR A 233 -16.30 -2.32 0.90
C THR A 233 -14.81 -2.50 1.20
N PHE A 234 -14.43 -2.49 2.49
CA PHE A 234 -13.02 -2.60 2.91
C PHE A 234 -12.59 -4.04 3.19
N LEU A 235 -13.22 -4.70 4.15
CA LEU A 235 -12.82 -6.05 4.59
C LEU A 235 -13.70 -7.17 4.03
N GLY A 236 -14.60 -6.89 3.11
CA GLY A 236 -15.53 -7.86 2.54
C GLY A 236 -16.66 -8.26 3.48
N PHE A 237 -17.61 -9.05 2.96
CA PHE A 237 -18.79 -9.47 3.73
C PHE A 237 -18.50 -10.37 4.93
N LYS A 238 -17.39 -11.12 4.90
CA LYS A 238 -16.94 -11.95 6.02
C LYS A 238 -15.99 -11.21 6.97
N GLY A 239 -15.53 -10.01 6.59
CA GLY A 239 -14.57 -9.24 7.36
C GLY A 239 -13.17 -9.85 7.43
N ASP A 240 -12.84 -10.80 6.55
CA ASP A 240 -11.61 -11.58 6.52
C ASP A 240 -10.67 -11.22 5.36
N LYS A 241 -11.10 -10.31 4.49
CA LYS A 241 -10.22 -9.73 3.46
C LYS A 241 -9.13 -8.93 4.15
N GLU A 242 -7.88 -9.12 3.72
CA GLU A 242 -6.77 -8.32 4.24
C GLU A 242 -6.98 -6.83 3.98
N PRO A 243 -6.78 -5.98 5.00
CA PRO A 243 -6.88 -4.54 4.83
C PRO A 243 -5.78 -4.03 3.90
N ASP A 244 -6.18 -3.25 2.91
CA ASP A 244 -5.30 -2.53 1.99
C ASP A 244 -5.42 -1.04 2.30
N ILE A 245 -4.46 -0.52 3.08
CA ILE A 245 -4.47 0.85 3.57
C ILE A 245 -3.51 1.69 2.72
N ASP A 246 -4.07 2.38 1.74
CA ASP A 246 -3.33 3.28 0.86
C ASP A 246 -3.20 4.68 1.49
N LEU A 247 -1.97 5.13 1.71
CA LEU A 247 -1.65 6.43 2.28
C LEU A 247 -0.77 7.24 1.33
N ASN A 248 -1.17 8.47 1.05
CA ASN A 248 -0.43 9.42 0.24
C ASN A 248 0.32 10.41 1.14
N PHE A 249 1.62 10.26 1.22
CA PHE A 249 2.51 11.18 1.95
C PHE A 249 3.08 12.23 1.01
N SER A 250 3.50 13.38 1.57
CA SER A 250 4.27 14.37 0.83
C SER A 250 5.54 13.74 0.25
N GLY A 251 5.87 14.03 -1.02
CA GLY A 251 7.08 13.53 -1.67
C GLY A 251 8.36 13.91 -0.90
N GLU A 252 8.39 15.07 -0.28
CA GLU A 252 9.52 15.55 0.53
C GLU A 252 9.69 14.74 1.83
N TYR A 253 8.60 14.19 2.36
CA TYR A 253 8.60 13.44 3.63
C TYR A 253 8.63 11.92 3.44
N GLN A 254 8.44 11.42 2.24
CA GLN A 254 8.28 9.98 1.95
C GLN A 254 9.46 9.13 2.45
N SER A 255 10.70 9.60 2.32
CA SER A 255 11.88 8.89 2.81
C SER A 255 11.88 8.75 4.34
N ASN A 256 11.38 9.75 5.06
CA ASN A 256 11.22 9.69 6.52
C ASN A 256 10.15 8.67 6.92
N VAL A 257 9.06 8.59 6.17
CA VAL A 257 8.01 7.57 6.40
C VAL A 257 8.57 6.16 6.23
N HIS A 258 9.32 5.90 5.17
CA HIS A 258 9.95 4.59 4.94
C HIS A 258 10.91 4.22 6.08
N ARG A 259 11.75 5.17 6.51
CA ARG A 259 12.65 4.96 7.64
C ARG A 259 11.89 4.68 8.94
N TYR A 260 10.85 5.45 9.22
CA TYR A 260 10.04 5.26 10.43
C TYR A 260 9.28 3.91 10.40
N THR A 261 8.79 3.49 9.24
CA THR A 261 8.20 2.16 9.05
C THR A 261 9.18 1.05 9.48
N CYS A 262 10.43 1.12 9.05
CA CYS A 262 11.45 0.15 9.47
C CYS A 262 11.65 0.15 10.98
N LEU A 263 11.65 1.32 11.63
CA LEU A 263 11.86 1.44 13.08
C LEU A 263 10.70 0.90 13.91
N LEU A 264 9.47 0.83 13.35
CA LEU A 264 8.31 0.38 14.10
C LEU A 264 8.32 -1.11 14.45
N TYR A 265 8.94 -1.95 13.62
CA TYR A 265 8.85 -3.40 13.76
C TYR A 265 10.09 -4.19 13.30
N THR A 266 11.16 -3.50 12.90
CA THR A 266 12.43 -4.16 12.59
C THR A 266 13.50 -3.72 13.58
N SER A 267 14.40 -4.64 13.94
CA SER A 267 15.61 -4.26 14.63
C SER A 267 16.45 -3.39 13.69
N PRO A 268 17.12 -2.34 14.20
CA PRO A 268 18.03 -1.53 13.41
C PRO A 268 19.07 -2.44 12.73
N SER A 269 19.22 -2.30 11.43
CA SER A 269 20.31 -2.98 10.73
C SER A 269 21.65 -2.47 11.29
N PRO A 270 22.67 -3.34 11.45
CA PRO A 270 24.02 -2.89 11.79
C PRO A 270 24.62 -1.88 10.80
N ARG A 271 23.97 -1.67 9.66
CA ARG A 271 24.35 -0.67 8.64
C ARG A 271 23.74 0.72 8.89
N ASP A 272 22.78 0.82 9.82
CA ASP A 272 22.05 2.06 10.12
C ASP A 272 22.59 2.76 11.41
N SER A 273 23.67 2.25 11.95
CA SER A 273 24.40 2.83 13.10
C SER A 273 25.63 3.61 12.67
#